data_cd9ebf735b2030007d15cdddc397d67e
#
_entry.id   cd9ebf735b2030007d15cdddc397d67e
#
_cell.length_a   1.000
_cell.length_b   1.000
_cell.length_c   1.000
_cell.angle_alpha   90.00
_cell.angle_beta   90.00
_cell.angle_gamma   90.00
#
_symmetry.space_group_name_H-M   'P 1'
#
loop_
_entity.id
_entity.type
_entity.pdbx_description
1 polymer ?
#
loop_
_entity_poly.entity_id
_entity_poly.type
_entity_poly.pdbx_seq_one_letter_code
_entity_poly.pdbx_strand_id
1 'polypeptide(L)'
;MYVRMQYDAVDDVYEAAIEATATDDQSSLKNMTRCLFVATRTLAARRTLAISRQRGSYSDRYNWSYSTGQSLPRGRSNKNTTAMGACFSTSTGSSAPTNPRTDVVLAYWLGDPVRYRALWDPCATPENQTKWFMKSDEVDQEIKRRFGEDVAGLPEMITAATASGTTEDKVAAIILGDQMTRNIYRGTSEMYQWDPIVLPLAKRVVARDDFMSLPLTFKIFSLLPLMHSEELADQRACVDWVQRIREAAPEEEEEARAFLENMHGYAKKHYDVVEAWSRFPHRNMLLGRASTPEEQLGLADGTIASF
;
A
#
# COMPACT_ATOMS: atom_id res chain seq x y z
N MET A 1 -17.14 31.55 5.39
CA MET A 1 -17.86 32.57 4.58
C MET A 1 -17.48 32.51 3.10
N TYR A 2 -16.24 32.22 2.72
CA TYR A 2 -15.80 32.17 1.30
C TYR A 2 -16.27 30.92 0.52
N VAL A 3 -16.56 29.78 1.19
CA VAL A 3 -17.01 28.54 0.54
C VAL A 3 -18.51 28.60 0.17
N ARG A 4 -19.32 29.35 0.91
CA ARG A 4 -20.76 29.45 0.64
C ARG A 4 -21.08 30.30 -0.59
N MET A 5 -20.28 31.33 -0.89
CA MET A 5 -20.42 32.15 -2.10
C MET A 5 -20.04 31.45 -3.43
N GLN A 6 -19.41 30.30 -3.39
CA GLN A 6 -19.02 29.55 -4.60
C GLN A 6 -20.07 28.52 -5.05
N TYR A 7 -20.97 28.10 -4.15
CA TYR A 7 -22.08 27.22 -4.51
C TYR A 7 -23.25 27.98 -5.14
N ASP A 8 -23.54 29.18 -4.64
CA ASP A 8 -24.64 30.00 -5.14
C ASP A 8 -24.47 30.36 -6.65
N ALA A 9 -23.24 30.53 -7.11
CA ALA A 9 -22.94 30.80 -8.54
C ALA A 9 -23.08 29.61 -9.48
N VAL A 10 -23.08 28.38 -8.97
CA VAL A 10 -23.25 27.14 -9.76
C VAL A 10 -24.75 26.81 -9.88
N ASP A 11 -25.48 27.06 -8.81
CA ASP A 11 -26.94 26.87 -8.78
C ASP A 11 -27.64 27.86 -9.71
N ASP A 12 -27.20 29.16 -9.74
CA ASP A 12 -27.68 30.16 -10.68
C ASP A 12 -27.46 29.80 -12.14
N VAL A 13 -26.35 29.14 -12.49
CA VAL A 13 -26.06 28.68 -13.85
C VAL A 13 -26.88 27.43 -14.21
N TYR A 14 -27.19 26.59 -13.21
CA TYR A 14 -28.00 25.38 -13.42
C TYR A 14 -29.49 25.74 -13.62
N GLU A 15 -30.03 26.66 -12.84
CA GLU A 15 -31.39 27.19 -13.00
C GLU A 15 -31.56 27.91 -14.36
N ALA A 16 -30.61 28.73 -14.77
CA ALA A 16 -30.61 29.38 -16.08
C ALA A 16 -30.54 28.36 -17.24
N ALA A 17 -29.89 27.20 -17.03
CA ALA A 17 -29.81 26.12 -18.00
C ALA A 17 -31.14 25.37 -18.15
N ILE A 18 -31.88 25.19 -17.05
CA ILE A 18 -33.20 24.57 -17.07
C ILE A 18 -34.24 25.48 -17.77
N GLU A 19 -34.19 26.79 -17.53
CA GLU A 19 -35.08 27.74 -18.21
C GLU A 19 -34.80 27.82 -19.73
N ALA A 20 -33.54 27.73 -20.17
CA ALA A 20 -33.16 27.79 -21.57
C ALA A 20 -33.54 26.51 -22.37
N THR A 21 -33.71 25.36 -21.69
CA THR A 21 -34.19 24.12 -22.35
C THR A 21 -35.70 24.13 -22.60
N ALA A 22 -36.42 25.06 -22.03
CA ALA A 22 -37.85 25.23 -22.25
C ALA A 22 -38.21 26.05 -23.50
N THR A 23 -37.23 26.63 -24.18
CA THR A 23 -37.41 27.42 -25.42
C THR A 23 -36.66 26.73 -26.58
N ASP A 24 -37.39 26.47 -27.69
CA ASP A 24 -36.95 25.70 -28.86
C ASP A 24 -35.95 26.48 -29.78
N ASP A 25 -35.01 27.26 -29.19
CA ASP A 25 -34.05 28.07 -29.92
C ASP A 25 -32.64 27.41 -29.98
N GLN A 26 -32.34 26.81 -31.14
CA GLN A 26 -31.06 26.18 -31.45
C GLN A 26 -29.82 27.10 -31.34
N SER A 27 -30.00 28.43 -31.43
CA SER A 27 -28.87 29.38 -31.33
C SER A 27 -28.43 29.57 -29.88
N SER A 28 -29.38 29.57 -28.96
CA SER A 28 -29.14 29.62 -27.50
C SER A 28 -28.47 28.37 -26.97
N LEU A 29 -28.82 27.18 -27.48
CA LEU A 29 -28.15 25.90 -27.12
C LEU A 29 -26.66 25.88 -27.52
N LYS A 30 -26.32 26.38 -28.68
CA LYS A 30 -24.90 26.43 -29.15
C LYS A 30 -24.06 27.43 -28.34
N ASN A 31 -24.61 28.54 -27.93
CA ASN A 31 -23.93 29.50 -27.08
C ASN A 31 -23.76 28.98 -25.64
N MET A 32 -24.76 28.28 -25.11
CA MET A 32 -24.73 27.66 -23.80
C MET A 32 -23.71 26.53 -23.70
N THR A 33 -23.63 25.66 -24.73
CA THR A 33 -22.60 24.61 -24.80
C THR A 33 -21.20 25.23 -24.78
N ARG A 34 -21.02 26.39 -25.43
CA ARG A 34 -19.76 27.14 -25.45
C ARG A 34 -19.44 27.77 -24.08
N CYS A 35 -20.44 28.30 -23.38
CA CYS A 35 -20.28 28.86 -22.02
C CYS A 35 -20.01 27.77 -20.99
N LEU A 36 -20.69 26.62 -21.04
CA LEU A 36 -20.40 25.47 -20.18
C LEU A 36 -18.97 24.93 -20.41
N PHE A 37 -18.55 24.86 -21.68
CA PHE A 37 -17.20 24.40 -22.03
C PHE A 37 -16.11 25.37 -21.54
N VAL A 38 -16.37 26.67 -21.54
CA VAL A 38 -15.45 27.68 -21.00
C VAL A 38 -15.46 27.67 -19.47
N ALA A 39 -16.63 27.52 -18.83
CA ALA A 39 -16.74 27.46 -17.38
C ALA A 39 -16.06 26.18 -16.80
N THR A 40 -16.26 25.02 -17.44
CA THR A 40 -15.59 23.78 -17.03
C THR A 40 -14.08 23.84 -17.24
N ARG A 41 -13.59 24.44 -18.33
CA ARG A 41 -12.15 24.67 -18.53
C ARG A 41 -11.56 25.64 -17.51
N THR A 42 -12.29 26.68 -17.12
CA THR A 42 -11.80 27.66 -16.15
C THR A 42 -11.78 27.08 -14.73
N LEU A 43 -12.75 26.21 -14.37
CA LEU A 43 -12.77 25.46 -13.10
C LEU A 43 -11.65 24.41 -13.06
N ALA A 44 -11.45 23.66 -14.15
CA ALA A 44 -10.36 22.71 -14.28
C ALA A 44 -9.00 23.40 -14.19
N ALA A 45 -8.80 24.53 -14.89
CA ALA A 45 -7.55 25.30 -14.83
C ALA A 45 -7.29 25.90 -13.45
N ARG A 46 -8.33 26.34 -12.72
CA ARG A 46 -8.18 26.85 -11.34
C ARG A 46 -7.92 25.76 -10.33
N ARG A 47 -8.53 24.57 -10.46
CA ARG A 47 -8.19 23.39 -9.68
C ARG A 47 -6.76 22.94 -9.95
N THR A 48 -6.33 22.87 -11.20
CA THR A 48 -4.95 22.54 -11.60
C THR A 48 -3.94 23.52 -11.00
N LEU A 49 -4.25 24.82 -10.94
CA LEU A 49 -3.39 25.84 -10.30
C LEU A 49 -3.35 25.71 -8.76
N ALA A 50 -4.44 25.32 -8.13
CA ALA A 50 -4.47 25.07 -6.68
C ALA A 50 -3.66 23.79 -6.32
N ILE A 51 -3.80 22.73 -7.10
CA ILE A 51 -3.05 21.48 -6.97
C ILE A 51 -1.58 21.68 -7.34
N SER A 52 -1.27 22.48 -8.38
CA SER A 52 0.11 22.78 -8.77
C SER A 52 0.86 23.64 -7.74
N ARG A 53 0.18 24.49 -7.01
CA ARG A 53 0.80 25.25 -5.89
C ARG A 53 1.13 24.37 -4.69
N GLN A 54 0.41 23.28 -4.47
CA GLN A 54 0.79 22.23 -3.51
C GLN A 54 1.89 21.31 -4.07
N ARG A 55 1.97 21.12 -5.41
CA ARG A 55 2.94 20.24 -6.07
C ARG A 55 4.37 20.78 -6.17
N GLY A 56 4.60 22.07 -6.15
CA GLY A 56 5.95 22.67 -6.24
C GLY A 56 6.93 22.24 -5.15
N SER A 57 6.48 21.46 -4.17
CA SER A 57 7.29 20.90 -3.08
C SER A 57 7.43 19.37 -3.12
N TYR A 58 6.67 18.65 -3.97
CA TYR A 58 6.48 17.20 -3.80
C TYR A 58 7.02 16.33 -4.97
N SER A 59 6.96 16.82 -6.24
CA SER A 59 7.31 15.99 -7.41
C SER A 59 8.81 15.76 -7.63
N ASP A 60 9.68 16.60 -7.06
CA ASP A 60 11.13 16.54 -7.36
C ASP A 60 11.93 15.63 -6.41
N ARG A 61 11.28 15.00 -5.42
CA ARG A 61 11.99 14.19 -4.41
C ARG A 61 11.88 12.68 -4.56
N TYR A 62 11.05 12.16 -5.47
CA TYR A 62 10.79 10.70 -5.54
C TYR A 62 10.81 10.17 -6.97
N ASN A 63 11.95 10.38 -7.65
CA ASN A 63 12.22 9.68 -8.91
C ASN A 63 13.03 8.41 -8.58
N TRP A 64 12.39 7.25 -8.66
CA TRP A 64 13.05 5.95 -8.54
C TRP A 64 13.85 5.68 -9.81
N SER A 65 15.04 6.26 -9.91
CA SER A 65 16.05 5.84 -10.88
C SER A 65 17.03 4.92 -10.15
N TYR A 66 17.03 3.65 -10.52
CA TYR A 66 18.04 2.71 -10.06
C TYR A 66 19.43 3.21 -10.47
N SER A 67 20.24 3.64 -9.51
CA SER A 67 21.67 3.77 -9.69
C SER A 67 22.30 2.40 -9.50
N THR A 68 22.49 1.68 -10.60
CA THR A 68 23.35 0.50 -10.64
C THR A 68 24.78 0.95 -10.58
N GLY A 69 25.47 0.62 -9.49
CA GLY A 69 26.92 0.51 -9.47
C GLY A 69 27.66 1.54 -8.67
N GLN A 70 28.02 1.16 -7.46
CA GLN A 70 29.40 1.38 -6.99
C GLN A 70 29.74 0.30 -5.96
N SER A 71 30.78 -0.47 -6.28
CA SER A 71 31.41 -1.46 -5.44
C SER A 71 32.10 -0.79 -4.25
N LEU A 72 31.72 -1.19 -3.03
CA LEU A 72 32.39 -0.75 -1.80
C LEU A 72 33.75 -1.47 -1.62
N PRO A 73 34.77 -0.80 -1.11
CA PRO A 73 36.08 -1.40 -0.85
C PRO A 73 36.04 -2.32 0.38
N ARG A 74 36.68 -3.48 0.24
CA ARG A 74 36.89 -4.45 1.33
C ARG A 74 37.74 -3.83 2.46
N GLY A 75 37.10 -3.58 3.60
CA GLY A 75 37.78 -3.20 4.85
C GLY A 75 38.36 -4.42 5.56
N ARG A 76 39.59 -4.27 6.03
CA ARG A 76 40.43 -5.28 6.68
C ARG A 76 39.84 -5.74 8.03
N SER A 77 39.86 -7.05 8.23
CA SER A 77 39.74 -7.73 9.52
C SER A 77 40.78 -7.20 10.54
N ASN A 78 40.31 -6.82 11.72
CA ASN A 78 41.13 -6.72 12.90
C ASN A 78 40.60 -7.69 13.99
N LYS A 79 41.45 -8.69 14.31
CA LYS A 79 41.23 -9.63 15.42
C LYS A 79 41.81 -8.99 16.68
N ASN A 80 41.02 -8.91 17.71
CA ASN A 80 41.35 -9.12 19.14
C ASN A 80 40.21 -8.56 19.98
N THR A 81 39.59 -9.42 20.81
CA THR A 81 39.56 -9.20 22.26
C THR A 81 38.65 -10.24 22.95
N THR A 82 39.25 -10.97 23.80
CA THR A 82 38.94 -11.40 25.18
C THR A 82 37.48 -11.68 25.56
N ALA A 83 37.28 -12.95 25.90
CA ALA A 83 36.08 -13.50 26.52
C ALA A 83 35.81 -12.88 27.90
N MET A 84 34.60 -12.41 28.13
CA MET A 84 33.97 -12.36 29.45
C MET A 84 32.65 -13.13 29.37
N GLY A 85 32.58 -14.24 30.11
CA GLY A 85 31.40 -15.07 30.21
C GLY A 85 30.27 -14.37 30.96
N ALA A 86 29.18 -14.16 30.25
CA ALA A 86 27.88 -13.88 30.87
C ALA A 86 27.02 -15.13 30.68
N CYS A 87 26.63 -15.74 31.79
CA CYS A 87 25.66 -16.82 31.82
C CYS A 87 24.30 -16.26 31.36
N PHE A 88 23.94 -16.48 30.12
CA PHE A 88 22.58 -16.31 29.67
C PHE A 88 21.78 -17.55 30.05
N SER A 89 20.87 -17.39 31.00
CA SER A 89 19.80 -18.36 31.27
C SER A 89 18.94 -18.42 30.00
N THR A 90 19.04 -19.48 29.22
CA THR A 90 18.12 -19.77 28.14
C THR A 90 16.78 -20.17 28.75
N SER A 91 15.86 -19.21 28.87
CA SER A 91 14.46 -19.54 29.03
C SER A 91 13.99 -20.10 27.66
N THR A 92 13.96 -21.42 27.56
CA THR A 92 13.29 -22.12 26.46
C THR A 92 11.79 -21.93 26.66
N GLY A 93 11.26 -20.76 26.21
CA GLY A 93 9.84 -20.61 25.97
C GLY A 93 9.45 -21.59 24.87
N SER A 94 8.70 -22.63 25.22
CA SER A 94 8.09 -23.57 24.26
C SER A 94 7.13 -22.75 23.38
N SER A 95 7.61 -22.29 22.24
CA SER A 95 6.74 -21.75 21.19
C SER A 95 5.88 -22.93 20.66
N ALA A 96 4.57 -22.72 20.55
CA ALA A 96 3.71 -23.67 19.85
C ALA A 96 4.32 -24.00 18.49
N PRO A 97 4.26 -25.27 18.02
CA PRO A 97 4.83 -25.62 16.73
C PRO A 97 4.11 -24.84 15.61
N THR A 98 4.87 -24.15 14.79
CA THR A 98 4.37 -23.51 13.58
C THR A 98 3.84 -24.56 12.61
N ASN A 99 2.81 -24.19 11.85
CA ASN A 99 2.38 -25.02 10.71
C ASN A 99 3.57 -25.17 9.74
N PRO A 100 3.94 -26.40 9.30
CA PRO A 100 5.06 -26.58 8.37
C PRO A 100 4.95 -25.74 7.09
N ARG A 101 3.73 -25.41 6.68
CA ARG A 101 3.47 -24.58 5.51
C ARG A 101 3.81 -23.10 5.73
N THR A 102 3.68 -22.61 6.96
CA THR A 102 4.06 -21.27 7.38
C THR A 102 5.52 -20.96 7.05
N ASP A 103 6.45 -21.83 7.44
CA ASP A 103 7.88 -21.63 7.18
C ASP A 103 8.19 -21.61 5.67
N VAL A 104 7.50 -22.41 4.86
CA VAL A 104 7.67 -22.42 3.40
C VAL A 104 7.22 -21.09 2.78
N VAL A 105 6.09 -20.54 3.23
CA VAL A 105 5.59 -19.23 2.76
C VAL A 105 6.54 -18.11 3.14
N LEU A 106 6.92 -18.05 4.42
CA LEU A 106 7.80 -16.99 4.93
C LEU A 106 9.19 -17.04 4.28
N ALA A 107 9.80 -18.24 4.17
CA ALA A 107 11.10 -18.38 3.53
C ALA A 107 11.09 -18.01 2.04
N TYR A 108 10.02 -18.36 1.31
CA TYR A 108 9.90 -17.94 -0.08
C TYR A 108 9.75 -16.43 -0.24
N TRP A 109 8.87 -15.82 0.58
CA TRP A 109 8.53 -14.41 0.44
C TRP A 109 9.58 -13.48 1.03
N LEU A 110 10.09 -13.81 2.22
CA LEU A 110 10.99 -12.95 2.99
C LEU A 110 12.46 -13.37 2.89
N GLY A 111 12.75 -14.60 2.48
CA GLY A 111 14.12 -15.13 2.33
C GLY A 111 14.64 -15.80 3.60
N ASP A 112 15.87 -15.46 4.01
CA ASP A 112 16.58 -16.09 5.11
C ASP A 112 15.83 -15.93 6.46
N PRO A 113 15.50 -17.04 7.17
CA PRO A 113 14.84 -17.00 8.46
C PRO A 113 15.58 -16.24 9.56
N VAL A 114 16.88 -16.13 9.51
CA VAL A 114 17.65 -15.33 10.48
C VAL A 114 17.39 -13.85 10.23
N ARG A 115 17.39 -13.44 8.96
CA ARG A 115 17.16 -12.07 8.56
C ARG A 115 15.72 -11.62 8.82
N TYR A 116 14.73 -12.36 8.35
CA TYR A 116 13.33 -11.90 8.49
C TYR A 116 12.81 -11.93 9.94
N ARG A 117 13.50 -12.63 10.85
CA ARG A 117 13.23 -12.58 12.31
C ARG A 117 14.01 -11.48 13.02
N ALA A 118 14.92 -10.79 12.36
CA ALA A 118 15.63 -9.66 12.93
C ALA A 118 14.70 -8.45 13.14
N LEU A 119 14.93 -7.71 14.21
CA LEU A 119 14.04 -6.60 14.59
C LEU A 119 14.00 -5.49 13.55
N TRP A 120 15.11 -5.26 12.86
CA TRP A 120 15.28 -4.14 11.92
C TRP A 120 15.76 -4.54 10.52
N ASP A 121 15.85 -5.82 10.18
CA ASP A 121 16.19 -6.24 8.81
C ASP A 121 14.93 -6.18 7.93
N PRO A 122 14.91 -5.32 6.89
CA PRO A 122 13.76 -5.24 5.99
C PRO A 122 13.70 -6.40 4.98
N CYS A 123 14.75 -7.23 4.89
CA CYS A 123 14.90 -8.26 3.86
C CYS A 123 14.72 -7.74 2.42
N ALA A 124 14.96 -6.46 2.19
CA ALA A 124 14.72 -5.78 0.91
C ALA A 124 15.83 -6.05 -0.12
N THR A 125 16.18 -7.32 -0.32
CA THR A 125 17.12 -7.73 -1.37
C THR A 125 16.55 -7.41 -2.76
N PRO A 126 17.38 -7.25 -3.81
CA PRO A 126 16.87 -7.02 -5.17
C PRO A 126 15.88 -8.07 -5.64
N GLU A 127 16.10 -9.35 -5.26
CA GLU A 127 15.20 -10.46 -5.57
C GLU A 127 13.86 -10.31 -4.85
N ASN A 128 13.87 -9.99 -3.56
CA ASN A 128 12.64 -9.78 -2.79
C ASN A 128 11.88 -8.55 -3.28
N GLN A 129 12.56 -7.44 -3.57
CA GLN A 129 11.92 -6.25 -4.13
C GLN A 129 11.25 -6.53 -5.47
N THR A 130 11.86 -7.38 -6.32
CA THR A 130 11.23 -7.81 -7.57
C THR A 130 9.93 -8.56 -7.30
N LYS A 131 9.92 -9.53 -6.37
CA LYS A 131 8.71 -10.27 -5.99
C LYS A 131 7.62 -9.37 -5.41
N TRP A 132 8.01 -8.40 -4.57
CA TRP A 132 7.07 -7.58 -3.82
C TRP A 132 6.45 -6.45 -4.62
N PHE A 133 7.24 -5.82 -5.50
CA PHE A 133 6.86 -4.51 -6.07
C PHE A 133 6.90 -4.45 -7.60
N MET A 134 7.47 -5.46 -8.26
CA MET A 134 7.60 -5.42 -9.71
C MET A 134 6.64 -6.42 -10.38
N LYS A 135 6.17 -6.04 -11.57
CA LYS A 135 5.45 -6.99 -12.42
C LYS A 135 6.45 -7.91 -13.11
N SER A 136 6.29 -9.23 -12.91
CA SER A 136 7.02 -10.28 -13.63
C SER A 136 6.12 -11.48 -13.85
N ASP A 137 5.87 -11.82 -15.10
CA ASP A 137 5.04 -12.96 -15.46
C ASP A 137 5.68 -14.29 -14.98
N GLU A 138 7.01 -14.38 -14.95
CA GLU A 138 7.73 -15.54 -14.45
C GLU A 138 7.51 -15.73 -12.95
N VAL A 139 7.61 -14.64 -12.17
CA VAL A 139 7.37 -14.65 -10.71
C VAL A 139 5.91 -14.98 -10.42
N ASP A 140 4.98 -14.39 -11.17
CA ASP A 140 3.54 -14.64 -11.00
C ASP A 140 3.19 -16.12 -11.25
N GLN A 141 3.75 -16.71 -12.31
CA GLN A 141 3.56 -18.13 -12.62
C GLN A 141 4.23 -19.06 -11.58
N GLU A 142 5.41 -18.70 -11.09
CA GLU A 142 6.07 -19.46 -10.02
C GLU A 142 5.25 -19.44 -8.74
N ILE A 143 4.76 -18.27 -8.31
CA ILE A 143 3.92 -18.14 -7.13
C ILE A 143 2.65 -18.96 -7.31
N LYS A 144 1.98 -18.86 -8.45
CA LYS A 144 0.77 -19.63 -8.75
C LYS A 144 1.01 -21.15 -8.67
N ARG A 145 2.10 -21.64 -9.24
CA ARG A 145 2.45 -23.06 -9.22
C ARG A 145 2.76 -23.55 -7.80
N ARG A 146 3.41 -22.75 -6.97
CA ARG A 146 3.87 -23.15 -5.63
C ARG A 146 2.83 -22.99 -4.55
N PHE A 147 2.00 -21.94 -4.65
CA PHE A 147 1.13 -21.47 -3.57
C PHE A 147 -0.35 -21.34 -3.97
N GLY A 148 -0.73 -21.73 -5.19
CA GLY A 148 -2.12 -21.63 -5.63
C GLY A 148 -3.08 -22.46 -4.78
N GLU A 149 -2.66 -23.66 -4.33
CA GLU A 149 -3.44 -24.51 -3.43
C GLU A 149 -3.54 -23.92 -2.02
N ASP A 150 -2.46 -23.30 -1.52
CA ASP A 150 -2.47 -22.61 -0.22
C ASP A 150 -3.43 -21.41 -0.22
N VAL A 151 -3.45 -20.67 -1.32
CA VAL A 151 -4.40 -19.54 -1.48
C VAL A 151 -5.84 -20.05 -1.57
N ALA A 152 -6.09 -21.19 -2.21
CA ALA A 152 -7.43 -21.80 -2.23
C ALA A 152 -7.88 -22.25 -0.83
N GLY A 153 -6.96 -22.73 0.02
CA GLY A 153 -7.21 -23.15 1.41
C GLY A 153 -7.05 -22.04 2.44
N LEU A 154 -6.97 -20.77 2.00
CA LEU A 154 -6.70 -19.63 2.88
C LEU A 154 -7.75 -19.40 4.00
N PRO A 155 -9.06 -19.58 3.80
CA PRO A 155 -10.05 -19.42 4.87
C PRO A 155 -9.79 -20.35 6.07
N GLU A 156 -9.46 -21.59 5.82
CA GLU A 156 -9.10 -22.58 6.86
C GLU A 156 -7.81 -22.19 7.57
N MET A 157 -6.80 -21.77 6.81
CA MET A 157 -5.53 -21.29 7.36
C MET A 157 -5.71 -20.07 8.26
N ILE A 158 -6.52 -19.08 7.85
CA ILE A 158 -6.84 -17.90 8.65
C ILE A 158 -7.58 -18.29 9.93
N THR A 159 -8.53 -19.23 9.83
CA THR A 159 -9.27 -19.73 10.99
C THR A 159 -8.33 -20.36 12.01
N ALA A 160 -7.44 -21.25 11.56
CA ALA A 160 -6.45 -21.92 12.40
C ALA A 160 -5.46 -20.90 13.01
N ALA A 161 -4.91 -19.98 12.21
CA ALA A 161 -3.99 -18.95 12.66
C ALA A 161 -4.65 -17.99 13.68
N THR A 162 -5.95 -17.74 13.54
CA THR A 162 -6.71 -16.90 14.47
C THR A 162 -6.95 -17.58 15.80
N ALA A 163 -7.27 -18.89 15.81
CA ALA A 163 -7.65 -19.63 17.01
C ALA A 163 -6.45 -19.90 17.94
N SER A 164 -5.34 -20.37 17.40
CA SER A 164 -4.18 -20.82 18.19
C SER A 164 -2.84 -20.59 17.52
N GLY A 165 -2.82 -19.96 16.32
CA GLY A 165 -1.61 -19.78 15.54
C GLY A 165 -0.63 -18.78 16.15
N THR A 166 0.63 -19.00 15.83
CA THR A 166 1.73 -18.08 16.15
C THR A 166 1.61 -16.77 15.38
N THR A 167 2.47 -15.80 15.67
CA THR A 167 2.54 -14.56 14.86
C THR A 167 2.99 -14.88 13.44
N GLU A 168 3.92 -15.83 13.28
CA GLU A 168 4.37 -16.34 12.00
C GLU A 168 3.22 -16.92 11.16
N ASP A 169 2.33 -17.72 11.76
CA ASP A 169 1.16 -18.28 11.06
C ASP A 169 0.23 -17.17 10.54
N LYS A 170 0.02 -16.13 11.37
CA LYS A 170 -0.80 -14.97 10.97
C LYS A 170 -0.15 -14.18 9.84
N VAL A 171 1.15 -13.91 9.92
CA VAL A 171 1.88 -13.15 8.88
C VAL A 171 1.96 -13.95 7.58
N ALA A 172 2.18 -15.28 7.64
CA ALA A 172 2.15 -16.13 6.45
C ALA A 172 0.77 -16.10 5.76
N ALA A 173 -0.32 -16.20 6.54
CA ALA A 173 -1.67 -16.10 5.99
C ALA A 173 -1.96 -14.72 5.38
N ILE A 174 -1.46 -13.64 5.99
CA ILE A 174 -1.56 -12.29 5.46
C ILE A 174 -0.80 -12.18 4.12
N ILE A 175 0.45 -12.68 4.06
CA ILE A 175 1.25 -12.65 2.83
C ILE A 175 0.56 -13.44 1.70
N LEU A 176 0.03 -14.62 1.99
CA LEU A 176 -0.72 -15.41 1.01
C LEU A 176 -1.92 -14.64 0.46
N GLY A 177 -2.75 -14.09 1.35
CA GLY A 177 -4.02 -13.51 0.97
C GLY A 177 -3.96 -12.06 0.48
N ASP A 178 -2.98 -11.27 0.94
CA ASP A 178 -2.84 -9.88 0.51
C ASP A 178 -1.79 -9.70 -0.59
N GLN A 179 -0.71 -10.48 -0.57
CA GLN A 179 0.39 -10.27 -1.51
C GLN A 179 0.37 -11.29 -2.65
N MET A 180 0.43 -12.59 -2.36
CA MET A 180 0.54 -13.62 -3.38
C MET A 180 -0.71 -13.71 -4.27
N THR A 181 -1.89 -13.38 -3.75
CA THR A 181 -3.11 -13.27 -4.57
C THR A 181 -2.99 -12.23 -5.66
N ARG A 182 -2.32 -11.09 -5.37
CA ARG A 182 -2.10 -10.05 -6.37
C ARG A 182 -1.18 -10.49 -7.51
N ASN A 183 -0.27 -11.44 -7.24
CA ASN A 183 0.54 -12.07 -8.28
C ASN A 183 -0.27 -13.13 -9.04
N ILE A 184 -0.90 -14.08 -8.31
CA ILE A 184 -1.60 -15.24 -8.89
C ILE A 184 -2.76 -14.82 -9.81
N TYR A 185 -3.51 -13.79 -9.42
CA TYR A 185 -4.72 -13.32 -10.10
C TYR A 185 -4.55 -11.94 -10.74
N ARG A 186 -3.31 -11.56 -11.04
CA ARG A 186 -3.00 -10.24 -11.60
C ARG A 186 -3.88 -9.89 -12.79
N GLY A 187 -4.49 -8.71 -12.77
CA GLY A 187 -5.37 -8.22 -13.82
C GLY A 187 -6.80 -8.74 -13.78
N THR A 188 -7.19 -9.44 -12.73
CA THR A 188 -8.54 -9.93 -12.51
C THR A 188 -9.10 -9.47 -11.14
N SER A 189 -10.42 -9.54 -10.94
CA SER A 189 -11.05 -9.16 -9.67
C SER A 189 -10.65 -10.07 -8.51
N GLU A 190 -10.27 -11.30 -8.80
CA GLU A 190 -9.88 -12.31 -7.82
C GLU A 190 -8.64 -11.90 -7.01
N MET A 191 -7.82 -10.98 -7.53
CA MET A 191 -6.68 -10.45 -6.76
C MET A 191 -7.09 -9.74 -5.46
N TYR A 192 -8.36 -9.37 -5.30
CA TYR A 192 -8.90 -8.70 -4.12
C TYR A 192 -9.86 -9.59 -3.30
N GLN A 193 -10.11 -10.82 -3.73
CA GLN A 193 -11.15 -11.69 -3.16
C GLN A 193 -10.96 -11.98 -1.67
N TRP A 194 -9.71 -12.00 -1.19
CA TRP A 194 -9.37 -12.33 0.19
C TRP A 194 -9.18 -11.12 1.10
N ASP A 195 -9.17 -9.90 0.54
CA ASP A 195 -9.03 -8.66 1.34
C ASP A 195 -10.03 -8.61 2.52
N PRO A 196 -11.32 -9.01 2.36
CA PRO A 196 -12.29 -8.94 3.46
C PRO A 196 -11.97 -9.83 4.68
N ILE A 197 -11.25 -10.94 4.50
CA ILE A 197 -10.89 -11.85 5.60
C ILE A 197 -9.46 -11.64 6.09
N VAL A 198 -8.57 -11.15 5.24
CA VAL A 198 -7.17 -10.86 5.59
C VAL A 198 -7.05 -9.58 6.41
N LEU A 199 -7.78 -8.53 6.05
CA LEU A 199 -7.76 -7.26 6.77
C LEU A 199 -8.09 -7.38 8.27
N PRO A 200 -9.16 -8.10 8.70
CA PRO A 200 -9.40 -8.35 10.11
C PRO A 200 -8.26 -9.11 10.83
N LEU A 201 -7.61 -10.07 10.15
CA LEU A 201 -6.47 -10.77 10.71
C LEU A 201 -5.28 -9.81 10.92
N ALA A 202 -4.97 -8.98 9.92
CA ALA A 202 -3.93 -7.97 10.00
C ALA A 202 -4.17 -6.98 11.15
N LYS A 203 -5.40 -6.47 11.28
CA LYS A 203 -5.79 -5.60 12.40
C LYS A 203 -5.54 -6.24 13.77
N ARG A 204 -5.76 -7.56 13.92
CA ARG A 204 -5.45 -8.29 15.17
C ARG A 204 -3.96 -8.36 15.45
N VAL A 205 -3.11 -8.50 14.41
CA VAL A 205 -1.66 -8.48 14.60
C VAL A 205 -1.20 -7.09 15.01
N VAL A 206 -1.69 -6.05 14.34
CA VAL A 206 -1.34 -4.64 14.60
C VAL A 206 -1.82 -4.17 15.96
N ALA A 207 -2.94 -4.68 16.47
CA ALA A 207 -3.51 -4.32 17.78
C ALA A 207 -2.82 -5.00 18.97
N ARG A 208 -1.76 -5.79 18.76
CA ARG A 208 -1.02 -6.44 19.86
C ARG A 208 -0.20 -5.42 20.66
N ASP A 209 -0.12 -5.59 21.96
CA ASP A 209 0.70 -4.75 22.84
C ASP A 209 2.21 -4.83 22.49
N ASP A 210 2.66 -5.99 22.00
CA ASP A 210 4.05 -6.24 21.60
C ASP A 210 4.32 -6.01 20.11
N PHE A 211 3.39 -5.38 19.36
CA PHE A 211 3.54 -5.17 17.91
C PHE A 211 4.86 -4.49 17.52
N MET A 212 5.30 -3.49 18.28
CA MET A 212 6.55 -2.79 18.03
C MET A 212 7.79 -3.67 18.24
N SER A 213 7.68 -4.75 18.99
CA SER A 213 8.76 -5.73 19.25
C SER A 213 8.84 -6.84 18.21
N LEU A 214 7.88 -6.88 17.25
CA LEU A 214 7.93 -7.84 16.15
C LEU A 214 9.07 -7.50 15.16
N PRO A 215 9.57 -8.48 14.39
CA PRO A 215 10.47 -8.24 13.26
C PRO A 215 9.92 -7.19 12.30
N LEU A 216 10.82 -6.41 11.67
CA LEU A 216 10.42 -5.34 10.75
C LEU A 216 9.53 -5.86 9.61
N THR A 217 9.91 -6.99 9.00
CA THR A 217 9.12 -7.62 7.95
C THR A 217 7.70 -7.96 8.41
N PHE A 218 7.54 -8.49 9.64
CA PHE A 218 6.23 -8.84 10.17
C PHE A 218 5.37 -7.61 10.43
N LYS A 219 5.98 -6.54 10.96
CA LYS A 219 5.29 -5.24 11.11
C LYS A 219 4.79 -4.73 9.77
N ILE A 220 5.67 -4.67 8.77
CA ILE A 220 5.33 -4.09 7.46
C ILE A 220 4.28 -4.92 6.73
N PHE A 221 4.47 -6.25 6.61
CA PHE A 221 3.48 -7.08 5.90
C PHE A 221 2.14 -7.16 6.61
N SER A 222 2.09 -6.94 7.93
CA SER A 222 0.82 -6.79 8.66
C SER A 222 0.13 -5.43 8.43
N LEU A 223 0.86 -4.40 8.00
CA LEU A 223 0.30 -3.08 7.68
C LEU A 223 -0.19 -2.96 6.23
N LEU A 224 0.30 -3.81 5.31
CA LEU A 224 -0.10 -3.74 3.91
C LEU A 224 -1.61 -3.93 3.68
N PRO A 225 -2.33 -4.85 4.35
CA PRO A 225 -3.79 -4.93 4.21
C PRO A 225 -4.52 -3.64 4.62
N LEU A 226 -3.99 -2.89 5.62
CA LEU A 226 -4.54 -1.59 5.99
C LEU A 226 -4.28 -0.55 4.89
N MET A 227 -3.07 -0.58 4.28
CA MET A 227 -2.71 0.27 3.14
C MET A 227 -3.59 0.00 1.92
N HIS A 228 -4.03 -1.22 1.74
CA HIS A 228 -4.88 -1.66 0.62
C HIS A 228 -6.38 -1.48 0.88
N SER A 229 -6.79 -1.13 2.10
CA SER A 229 -8.19 -0.88 2.46
C SER A 229 -8.70 0.43 1.84
N GLU A 230 -9.95 0.45 1.41
CA GLU A 230 -10.63 1.68 0.96
C GLU A 230 -11.28 2.45 2.13
N GLU A 231 -11.11 1.98 3.38
CA GLU A 231 -11.56 2.66 4.59
C GLU A 231 -10.54 3.70 5.04
N LEU A 232 -10.92 4.97 5.10
CA LEU A 232 -10.01 6.06 5.46
C LEU A 232 -9.38 5.90 6.87
N ALA A 233 -10.10 5.26 7.80
CA ALA A 233 -9.58 4.97 9.14
C ALA A 233 -8.40 3.98 9.10
N ASP A 234 -8.45 2.98 8.21
CA ASP A 234 -7.38 2.01 8.01
C ASP A 234 -6.16 2.67 7.36
N GLN A 235 -6.39 3.54 6.40
CA GLN A 235 -5.34 4.32 5.74
C GLN A 235 -4.57 5.20 6.75
N ARG A 236 -5.30 5.93 7.61
CA ARG A 236 -4.70 6.73 8.70
C ARG A 236 -3.89 5.86 9.65
N ALA A 237 -4.47 4.75 10.10
CA ALA A 237 -3.78 3.83 10.99
C ALA A 237 -2.49 3.29 10.36
N CYS A 238 -2.50 2.97 9.05
CA CYS A 238 -1.30 2.52 8.33
C CYS A 238 -0.22 3.61 8.33
N VAL A 239 -0.55 4.84 7.93
CA VAL A 239 0.40 5.97 7.91
C VAL A 239 0.99 6.21 9.30
N ASP A 240 0.14 6.26 10.33
CA ASP A 240 0.57 6.50 11.72
C ASP A 240 1.50 5.40 12.22
N TRP A 241 1.20 4.13 11.94
CA TRP A 241 2.05 3.02 12.36
C TRP A 241 3.39 3.00 11.63
N VAL A 242 3.42 3.20 10.30
CA VAL A 242 4.67 3.27 9.56
C VAL A 242 5.52 4.43 10.05
N GLN A 243 4.92 5.58 10.35
CA GLN A 243 5.62 6.74 10.95
C GLN A 243 6.24 6.38 12.31
N ARG A 244 5.49 5.74 13.22
CA ARG A 244 6.00 5.31 14.54
C ARG A 244 7.15 4.31 14.43
N ILE A 245 7.06 3.34 13.50
CA ILE A 245 8.13 2.37 13.27
C ILE A 245 9.37 3.08 12.75
N ARG A 246 9.21 4.03 11.82
CA ARG A 246 10.30 4.84 11.26
C ARG A 246 11.01 5.67 12.34
N GLU A 247 10.25 6.31 13.23
CA GLU A 247 10.80 7.09 14.35
C GLU A 247 11.53 6.23 15.38
N ALA A 248 11.12 4.98 15.55
CA ALA A 248 11.75 4.03 16.48
C ALA A 248 12.97 3.32 15.89
N ALA A 249 13.22 3.41 14.57
CA ALA A 249 14.36 2.75 13.94
C ALA A 249 15.67 3.42 14.37
N PRO A 250 16.66 2.64 14.91
CA PRO A 250 17.93 3.16 15.34
C PRO A 250 18.69 3.86 14.19
N GLU A 251 19.55 4.83 14.52
CA GLU A 251 20.31 5.57 13.51
C GLU A 251 21.29 4.69 12.74
N GLU A 252 21.83 3.66 13.38
CA GLU A 252 22.75 2.69 12.82
C GLU A 252 22.09 1.70 11.83
N GLU A 253 20.77 1.59 11.84
CA GLU A 253 20.00 0.71 10.94
C GLU A 253 19.63 1.44 9.63
N GLU A 254 20.65 1.84 8.88
CA GLU A 254 20.49 2.66 7.66
C GLU A 254 19.57 2.00 6.62
N GLU A 255 19.71 0.68 6.39
CA GLU A 255 18.87 -0.05 5.43
C GLU A 255 17.39 -0.06 5.83
N ALA A 256 17.11 -0.30 7.12
CA ALA A 256 15.76 -0.24 7.67
C ALA A 256 15.15 1.16 7.53
N ARG A 257 15.92 2.20 7.85
CA ARG A 257 15.48 3.59 7.76
C ARG A 257 15.15 4.00 6.33
N ALA A 258 16.01 3.65 5.36
CA ALA A 258 15.76 3.91 3.94
C ALA A 258 14.52 3.17 3.44
N PHE A 259 14.35 1.91 3.83
CA PHE A 259 13.17 1.12 3.51
C PHE A 259 11.89 1.74 4.10
N LEU A 260 11.91 2.13 5.37
CA LEU A 260 10.78 2.73 6.06
C LEU A 260 10.40 4.12 5.50
N GLU A 261 11.37 4.90 5.04
CA GLU A 261 11.09 6.17 4.35
C GLU A 261 10.27 5.92 3.06
N ASN A 262 10.66 4.92 2.28
CA ASN A 262 9.91 4.53 1.08
C ASN A 262 8.51 4.02 1.43
N MET A 263 8.41 3.14 2.45
CA MET A 263 7.12 2.60 2.90
C MET A 263 6.18 3.70 3.39
N HIS A 264 6.69 4.70 4.13
CA HIS A 264 5.91 5.85 4.56
C HIS A 264 5.41 6.67 3.36
N GLY A 265 6.26 6.88 2.35
CA GLY A 265 5.86 7.54 1.11
C GLY A 265 4.74 6.80 0.37
N TYR A 266 4.79 5.47 0.32
CA TYR A 266 3.73 4.66 -0.27
C TYR A 266 2.44 4.70 0.55
N ALA A 267 2.52 4.54 1.87
CA ALA A 267 1.36 4.63 2.75
C ALA A 267 0.63 5.97 2.58
N LYS A 268 1.40 7.06 2.52
CA LYS A 268 0.83 8.38 2.30
C LYS A 268 0.16 8.53 0.93
N LYS A 269 0.74 8.00 -0.14
CA LYS A 269 0.12 8.03 -1.47
C LYS A 269 -1.22 7.28 -1.52
N HIS A 270 -1.30 6.11 -0.86
CA HIS A 270 -2.55 5.35 -0.75
C HIS A 270 -3.59 6.14 0.04
N TYR A 271 -3.20 6.69 1.19
CA TYR A 271 -4.05 7.55 2.00
C TYR A 271 -4.60 8.74 1.19
N ASP A 272 -3.75 9.47 0.47
CA ASP A 272 -4.14 10.65 -0.32
C ASP A 272 -5.18 10.28 -1.40
N VAL A 273 -5.07 9.10 -2.01
CA VAL A 273 -6.07 8.61 -2.98
C VAL A 273 -7.40 8.31 -2.30
N VAL A 274 -7.39 7.57 -1.18
CA VAL A 274 -8.64 7.22 -0.48
C VAL A 274 -9.28 8.45 0.17
N GLU A 275 -8.49 9.40 0.69
CA GLU A 275 -8.99 10.67 1.23
C GLU A 275 -9.69 11.50 0.14
N ALA A 276 -9.12 11.57 -1.06
CA ALA A 276 -9.66 12.36 -2.16
C ALA A 276 -10.86 11.69 -2.86
N TRP A 277 -10.85 10.35 -2.98
CA TRP A 277 -11.78 9.62 -3.84
C TRP A 277 -12.65 8.61 -3.09
N SER A 278 -12.43 8.40 -1.79
CA SER A 278 -13.13 7.43 -0.93
C SER A 278 -13.01 5.98 -1.42
N ARG A 279 -12.12 5.72 -2.34
CA ARG A 279 -11.81 4.40 -2.92
C ARG A 279 -10.54 4.48 -3.77
N PHE A 280 -10.10 3.32 -4.31
CA PHE A 280 -9.07 3.25 -5.32
C PHE A 280 -9.70 3.20 -6.73
N PRO A 281 -9.75 4.32 -7.48
CA PRO A 281 -10.42 4.36 -8.78
C PRO A 281 -9.82 3.41 -9.82
N HIS A 282 -8.51 3.11 -9.75
CA HIS A 282 -7.85 2.16 -10.65
C HIS A 282 -8.39 0.73 -10.53
N ARG A 283 -9.07 0.37 -9.41
CA ARG A 283 -9.71 -0.93 -9.23
C ARG A 283 -11.09 -1.02 -9.87
N ASN A 284 -11.69 0.12 -10.26
CA ASN A 284 -13.09 0.15 -10.69
C ASN A 284 -13.38 -0.80 -11.84
N MET A 285 -12.53 -0.81 -12.86
CA MET A 285 -12.71 -1.68 -14.02
C MET A 285 -12.71 -3.17 -13.63
N LEU A 286 -11.76 -3.59 -12.82
CA LEU A 286 -11.64 -4.99 -12.40
C LEU A 286 -12.79 -5.41 -11.46
N LEU A 287 -13.28 -4.49 -10.63
CA LEU A 287 -14.36 -4.73 -9.68
C LEU A 287 -15.75 -4.47 -10.27
N GLY A 288 -15.87 -4.18 -11.58
CA GLY A 288 -17.14 -3.88 -12.22
C GLY A 288 -17.83 -2.61 -11.71
N ARG A 289 -17.06 -1.67 -11.14
CA ARG A 289 -17.58 -0.40 -10.61
C ARG A 289 -17.54 0.67 -11.70
N ALA A 290 -18.59 1.48 -11.82
CA ALA A 290 -18.56 2.64 -12.69
C ALA A 290 -17.58 3.69 -12.18
N SER A 291 -16.73 4.23 -13.07
CA SER A 291 -15.89 5.38 -12.77
C SER A 291 -16.62 6.68 -13.09
N THR A 292 -16.47 7.69 -12.23
CA THR A 292 -16.94 9.04 -12.56
C THR A 292 -16.10 9.68 -13.65
N PRO A 293 -16.60 10.73 -14.34
CA PRO A 293 -15.80 11.44 -15.35
C PRO A 293 -14.49 12.01 -14.77
N GLU A 294 -14.51 12.48 -13.52
CA GLU A 294 -13.34 13.00 -12.83
C GLU A 294 -12.32 11.90 -12.54
N GLU A 295 -12.78 10.72 -12.09
CA GLU A 295 -11.91 9.55 -11.90
C GLU A 295 -11.27 9.10 -13.22
N GLN A 296 -12.06 9.05 -14.32
CA GLN A 296 -11.53 8.69 -15.63
C GLN A 296 -10.45 9.68 -16.09
N LEU A 297 -10.69 10.97 -15.91
CA LEU A 297 -9.71 12.00 -16.24
C LEU A 297 -8.46 11.88 -15.38
N GLY A 298 -8.62 11.72 -14.07
CA GLY A 298 -7.50 11.61 -13.13
C GLY A 298 -6.66 10.36 -13.33
N LEU A 299 -7.26 9.24 -13.76
CA LEU A 299 -6.53 8.04 -14.15
C LEU A 299 -5.77 8.23 -15.46
N ALA A 300 -6.38 8.94 -16.45
CA ALA A 300 -5.79 9.17 -17.76
C ALA A 300 -4.61 10.15 -17.72
N ASP A 301 -4.68 11.20 -16.89
CA ASP A 301 -3.64 12.22 -16.78
C ASP A 301 -2.61 11.93 -15.66
N GLY A 302 -2.77 10.83 -14.93
CA GLY A 302 -1.86 10.39 -13.87
C GLY A 302 -1.98 11.19 -12.56
N THR A 303 -3.04 11.99 -12.38
CA THR A 303 -3.30 12.68 -11.11
C THR A 303 -3.81 11.72 -10.04
N ILE A 304 -4.44 10.61 -10.42
CA ILE A 304 -4.75 9.49 -9.53
C ILE A 304 -3.64 8.46 -9.66
N ALA A 305 -2.94 8.21 -8.56
CA ALA A 305 -1.94 7.17 -8.52
C ALA A 305 -2.58 5.79 -8.68
N SER A 306 -1.92 4.91 -9.44
CA SER A 306 -2.23 3.49 -9.54
C SER A 306 -1.11 2.68 -8.91
N PHE A 307 -1.45 1.62 -8.20
CA PHE A 307 -0.52 0.81 -7.41
C PHE A 307 -0.58 -0.65 -7.85
#